data_e19b746e34048042a7a312e3ad0117dc
#
_entry.id   e19b746e34048042a7a312e3ad0117dc
#
_cell.length_a   1.000
_cell.length_b   1.000
_cell.length_c   1.000
_cell.angle_alpha   90.00
_cell.angle_beta   90.00
_cell.angle_gamma   90.00
#
_symmetry.space_group_name_H-M   'P 1'
#
loop_
_entity.id
_entity.type
_entity.pdbx_description
1 polymer ?
#
loop_
_entity_poly.entity_id
_entity_poly.type
_entity_poly.pdbx_seq_one_letter_code
_entity_poly.pdbx_strand_id
1 'polypeptide(L)'
;MEEIYSEFYLARCQKKLKDWGAPLDGWFCKEIIDVREDDEEAPLATCELCDCSKVRFVHVMDHMLYFEELRVGCICAGVMQGNILAAKERENLMKNRSKRRKNFLKKKWNEVAPMGALHTYRRVYKGIGILISIYPGNRYLVIGNHSSTDKYKGSLINSFRTAVYAAFDLVDPVEKIL
;
A
#
# COMPACT_ATOMS: atom_id res chain seq x y z
N MET A 1 -16.42 -1.67 22.91
CA MET A 1 -16.58 -0.24 23.19
C MET A 1 -16.47 0.51 21.87
N GLU A 2 -17.56 1.08 21.40
CA GLU A 2 -17.47 2.01 20.29
C GLU A 2 -16.70 3.24 20.78
N GLU A 3 -15.55 3.53 20.18
CA GLU A 3 -14.90 4.83 20.37
C GLU A 3 -15.83 5.89 19.76
N ILE A 4 -16.55 6.58 20.61
CA ILE A 4 -17.37 7.73 20.22
C ILE A 4 -16.38 8.85 19.91
N TYR A 5 -16.06 9.06 18.64
CA TYR A 5 -15.36 10.26 18.21
C TYR A 5 -16.24 11.45 18.54
N SER A 6 -15.64 12.48 19.15
CA SER A 6 -16.38 13.62 19.62
C SER A 6 -17.21 14.22 18.47
N GLU A 7 -18.44 14.60 18.74
CA GLU A 7 -19.34 15.28 17.78
C GLU A 7 -18.64 16.49 17.15
N PHE A 8 -17.78 17.15 17.93
CA PHE A 8 -16.94 18.26 17.48
C PHE A 8 -15.99 17.88 16.35
N TYR A 9 -15.34 16.70 16.45
CA TYR A 9 -14.44 16.21 15.40
C TYR A 9 -15.20 15.92 14.10
N LEU A 10 -16.34 15.23 14.21
CA LEU A 10 -17.19 14.90 13.07
C LEU A 10 -17.71 16.18 12.39
N ALA A 11 -18.20 17.14 13.18
CA ALA A 11 -18.69 18.42 12.70
C ALA A 11 -17.58 19.22 11.98
N ARG A 12 -16.35 19.20 12.51
CA ARG A 12 -15.20 19.85 11.88
C ARG A 12 -14.87 19.24 10.50
N CYS A 13 -14.83 17.91 10.39
CA CYS A 13 -14.61 17.22 9.13
C CYS A 13 -15.70 17.56 8.11
N GLN A 14 -16.97 17.49 8.51
CA GLN A 14 -18.10 17.81 7.64
C GLN A 14 -18.09 19.28 7.20
N LYS A 15 -17.75 20.20 8.11
CA LYS A 15 -17.61 21.63 7.76
C LYS A 15 -16.56 21.84 6.68
N LYS A 16 -15.37 21.21 6.82
CA LYS A 16 -14.30 21.35 5.85
C LYS A 16 -14.68 20.80 4.47
N LEU A 17 -15.35 19.66 4.41
CA LEU A 17 -15.90 19.12 3.15
C LEU A 17 -16.91 20.09 2.50
N LYS A 18 -17.82 20.67 3.29
CA LYS A 18 -18.75 21.69 2.80
C LYS A 18 -18.05 22.94 2.25
N ASP A 19 -17.04 23.44 2.97
CA ASP A 19 -16.27 24.61 2.57
C ASP A 19 -15.56 24.37 1.23
N TRP A 20 -15.21 23.14 0.89
CA TRP A 20 -14.63 22.74 -0.40
C TRP A 20 -15.68 22.46 -1.48
N GLY A 21 -16.97 22.46 -1.14
CA GLY A 21 -18.03 22.01 -2.05
C GLY A 21 -17.99 20.52 -2.34
N ALA A 22 -17.35 19.76 -1.44
CA ALA A 22 -17.22 18.33 -1.55
C ALA A 22 -18.42 17.58 -0.94
N PRO A 23 -18.80 16.38 -1.46
CA PRO A 23 -19.83 15.55 -0.87
C PRO A 23 -19.49 15.17 0.57
N LEU A 24 -20.52 15.04 1.42
CA LEU A 24 -20.35 14.68 2.84
C LEU A 24 -20.24 13.18 3.07
N ASP A 25 -20.73 12.37 2.14
CA ASP A 25 -20.77 10.92 2.19
C ASP A 25 -20.57 10.33 0.78
N GLY A 26 -20.62 9.01 0.67
CA GLY A 26 -20.49 8.31 -0.61
C GLY A 26 -19.06 8.20 -1.12
N TRP A 27 -18.07 8.57 -0.32
CA TRP A 27 -16.67 8.37 -0.64
C TRP A 27 -16.28 6.90 -0.51
N PHE A 28 -15.36 6.45 -1.34
CA PHE A 28 -14.76 5.12 -1.26
C PHE A 28 -13.23 5.20 -1.26
N CYS A 29 -12.60 4.23 -0.62
CA CYS A 29 -11.16 4.13 -0.61
C CYS A 29 -10.69 3.46 -1.89
N LYS A 30 -9.99 4.21 -2.73
CA LYS A 30 -9.41 3.74 -3.98
C LYS A 30 -8.07 3.05 -3.76
N GLU A 31 -7.28 3.54 -2.81
CA GLU A 31 -5.94 3.07 -2.52
C GLU A 31 -5.60 3.30 -1.04
N ILE A 32 -4.74 2.44 -0.49
CA ILE A 32 -4.11 2.67 0.80
C ILE A 32 -2.59 2.58 0.64
N ILE A 33 -1.86 3.59 1.14
CA ILE A 33 -0.43 3.75 0.95
C ILE A 33 0.27 3.74 2.31
N ASP A 34 1.28 2.87 2.48
CA ASP A 34 2.24 2.99 3.58
C ASP A 34 3.39 3.90 3.12
N VAL A 35 3.43 5.14 3.59
CA VAL A 35 4.45 6.12 3.19
C VAL A 35 5.87 5.72 3.61
N ARG A 36 5.99 4.75 4.51
CA ARG A 36 7.26 4.19 4.98
C ARG A 36 7.54 2.77 4.49
N GLU A 37 6.88 2.35 3.42
CA GLU A 37 7.00 1.00 2.89
C GLU A 37 8.44 0.65 2.47
N ASP A 38 9.10 1.54 1.78
CA ASP A 38 10.45 1.35 1.23
C ASP A 38 11.54 2.05 2.07
N ASP A 39 11.15 3.04 2.88
CA ASP A 39 12.06 3.81 3.73
C ASP A 39 11.39 4.14 5.08
N GLU A 40 11.83 3.47 6.15
CA GLU A 40 11.28 3.67 7.51
C GLU A 40 11.51 5.09 8.06
N GLU A 41 12.48 5.83 7.51
CA GLU A 41 12.78 7.21 7.90
C GLU A 41 12.02 8.24 7.05
N ALA A 42 11.26 7.81 6.04
CA ALA A 42 10.45 8.71 5.24
C ALA A 42 9.49 9.55 6.10
N PRO A 43 9.26 10.81 5.75
CA PRO A 43 8.37 11.68 6.52
C PRO A 43 6.94 11.12 6.51
N LEU A 44 6.25 11.30 7.62
CA LEU A 44 4.83 10.99 7.73
C LEU A 44 4.01 11.99 6.90
N ALA A 45 2.87 11.55 6.40
CA ALA A 45 1.96 12.39 5.64
C ALA A 45 1.07 13.24 6.56
N THR A 46 0.52 14.31 5.99
CA THR A 46 -0.50 15.15 6.62
C THR A 46 -1.87 14.79 6.03
N CYS A 47 -2.84 14.58 6.90
CA CYS A 47 -4.23 14.37 6.51
C CYS A 47 -4.83 15.66 5.95
N GLU A 48 -5.32 15.66 4.73
CA GLU A 48 -5.90 16.83 4.09
C GLU A 48 -7.20 17.27 4.76
N LEU A 49 -7.92 16.38 5.44
CA LEU A 49 -9.19 16.71 6.07
C LEU A 49 -9.05 17.27 7.50
N CYS A 50 -8.16 16.72 8.34
CA CYS A 50 -8.04 17.14 9.73
C CYS A 50 -6.68 17.77 10.09
N ASP A 51 -5.78 17.91 9.10
CA ASP A 51 -4.44 18.47 9.25
C ASP A 51 -3.51 17.71 10.22
N CYS A 52 -3.85 16.47 10.59
CA CYS A 52 -2.97 15.60 11.37
C CYS A 52 -1.72 15.26 10.55
N SER A 53 -0.53 15.63 11.05
CA SER A 53 0.77 15.45 10.37
C SER A 53 1.47 14.12 10.69
N LYS A 54 0.77 13.16 11.31
CA LYS A 54 1.35 11.88 11.77
C LYS A 54 0.69 10.68 11.09
N VAL A 55 0.36 10.79 9.80
CA VAL A 55 -0.30 9.74 9.03
C VAL A 55 0.75 8.88 8.34
N ARG A 56 0.87 7.61 8.75
CA ARG A 56 1.69 6.61 8.05
C ARG A 56 0.92 5.90 6.94
N PHE A 57 -0.31 5.47 7.23
CA PHE A 57 -1.16 4.77 6.28
C PHE A 57 -2.17 5.75 5.71
N VAL A 58 -1.91 6.20 4.49
CA VAL A 58 -2.73 7.18 3.79
C VAL A 58 -3.84 6.47 3.04
N HIS A 59 -5.09 6.82 3.35
CA HIS A 59 -6.26 6.39 2.58
C HIS A 59 -6.51 7.41 1.47
N VAL A 60 -6.44 6.96 0.23
CA VAL A 60 -6.78 7.79 -0.94
C VAL A 60 -8.27 7.61 -1.20
N MET A 61 -9.03 8.64 -0.88
CA MET A 61 -10.48 8.65 -1.02
C MET A 61 -10.90 9.30 -2.33
N ASP A 62 -11.80 8.62 -3.04
CA ASP A 62 -12.34 9.08 -4.31
C ASP A 62 -13.88 9.15 -4.24
N HIS A 63 -14.48 9.99 -5.07
CA HIS A 63 -15.94 10.16 -5.13
C HIS A 63 -16.39 10.47 -6.55
N MET A 64 -17.41 9.79 -7.03
CA MET A 64 -17.90 9.90 -8.41
C MET A 64 -18.35 11.32 -8.81
N LEU A 65 -18.74 12.14 -7.84
CA LEU A 65 -19.25 13.51 -8.06
C LEU A 65 -18.27 14.60 -7.63
N TYR A 66 -17.01 14.23 -7.32
CA TYR A 66 -15.97 15.17 -6.92
C TYR A 66 -14.69 14.90 -7.71
N PHE A 67 -14.07 15.94 -8.21
CA PHE A 67 -12.99 15.80 -9.20
C PHE A 67 -11.60 15.57 -8.61
N GLU A 68 -11.43 15.75 -7.30
CA GLU A 68 -10.15 15.55 -6.60
C GLU A 68 -10.20 14.35 -5.67
N GLU A 69 -9.13 13.57 -5.69
CA GLU A 69 -8.87 12.56 -4.66
C GLU A 69 -8.37 13.24 -3.39
N LEU A 70 -8.80 12.77 -2.22
CA LEU A 70 -8.37 13.27 -0.93
C LEU A 70 -7.50 12.24 -0.20
N ARG A 71 -6.36 12.67 0.30
CA ARG A 71 -5.39 11.85 1.02
C ARG A 71 -5.54 12.08 2.52
N VAL A 72 -6.12 11.12 3.21
CA VAL A 72 -6.56 11.28 4.59
C VAL A 72 -6.09 10.14 5.50
N GLY A 73 -6.11 10.37 6.81
CA GLY A 73 -5.92 9.33 7.81
C GLY A 73 -7.15 8.45 7.97
N CYS A 74 -6.98 7.35 8.69
CA CYS A 74 -7.99 6.29 8.89
C CYS A 74 -9.36 6.81 9.36
N ILE A 75 -9.37 7.67 10.39
CA ILE A 75 -10.64 8.16 10.96
C ILE A 75 -11.37 9.07 9.99
N CYS A 76 -10.66 9.98 9.33
CA CYS A 76 -11.22 10.84 8.30
C CYS A 76 -11.78 10.02 7.12
N ALA A 77 -11.06 8.98 6.68
CA ALA A 77 -11.57 8.05 5.67
C ALA A 77 -12.88 7.38 6.11
N GLY A 78 -12.94 6.94 7.37
CA GLY A 78 -14.15 6.35 7.95
C GLY A 78 -15.32 7.32 8.01
N VAL A 79 -15.09 8.58 8.36
CA VAL A 79 -16.10 9.64 8.33
C VAL A 79 -16.61 9.87 6.90
N MET A 80 -15.71 10.00 5.93
CA MET A 80 -16.06 10.25 4.52
C MET A 80 -16.86 9.10 3.90
N GLN A 81 -16.51 7.86 4.20
CA GLN A 81 -17.25 6.68 3.69
C GLN A 81 -18.45 6.29 4.54
N GLY A 82 -18.68 6.93 5.69
CA GLY A 82 -19.77 6.60 6.61
C GLY A 82 -19.56 5.30 7.39
N ASN A 83 -18.33 4.78 7.50
CA ASN A 83 -18.01 3.55 8.21
C ASN A 83 -16.57 3.55 8.75
N ILE A 84 -16.43 3.98 10.00
CA ILE A 84 -15.13 4.07 10.67
C ILE A 84 -14.54 2.68 10.95
N LEU A 85 -15.37 1.70 11.27
CA LEU A 85 -14.89 0.33 11.52
C LEU A 85 -14.24 -0.28 10.28
N ALA A 86 -14.86 -0.12 9.11
CA ALA A 86 -14.29 -0.60 7.84
C ALA A 86 -12.95 0.08 7.52
N ALA A 87 -12.83 1.37 7.78
CA ALA A 87 -11.56 2.08 7.57
C ALA A 87 -10.47 1.59 8.53
N LYS A 88 -10.80 1.35 9.81
CA LYS A 88 -9.88 0.77 10.81
C LYS A 88 -9.45 -0.64 10.44
N GLU A 89 -10.38 -1.48 9.99
CA GLU A 89 -10.06 -2.84 9.54
C GLU A 89 -9.10 -2.83 8.35
N ARG A 90 -9.35 -2.00 7.35
CA ARG A 90 -8.47 -1.79 6.20
C ARG A 90 -7.06 -1.37 6.63
N GLU A 91 -6.94 -0.41 7.55
CA GLU A 91 -5.65 0.02 8.08
C GLU A 91 -4.94 -1.10 8.84
N ASN A 92 -5.66 -1.89 9.64
CA ASN A 92 -5.10 -3.04 10.34
C ASN A 92 -4.58 -4.12 9.37
N LEU A 93 -5.30 -4.39 8.29
CA LEU A 93 -4.84 -5.29 7.23
C LEU A 93 -3.55 -4.78 6.59
N MET A 94 -3.46 -3.47 6.33
CA MET A 94 -2.25 -2.84 5.80
C MET A 94 -1.08 -2.88 6.78
N LYS A 95 -1.30 -2.62 8.07
CA LYS A 95 -0.28 -2.79 9.13
C LYS A 95 0.26 -4.22 9.18
N ASN A 96 -0.62 -5.21 9.07
CA ASN A 96 -0.23 -6.62 9.04
C ASN A 96 0.56 -6.95 7.78
N ARG A 97 0.16 -6.41 6.61
CA ARG A 97 0.92 -6.55 5.37
C ARG A 97 2.33 -5.95 5.52
N SER A 98 2.47 -4.76 6.09
CA SER A 98 3.77 -4.13 6.34
C SER A 98 4.68 -4.99 7.21
N LYS A 99 4.14 -5.64 8.25
CA LYS A 99 4.89 -6.60 9.08
C LYS A 99 5.33 -7.83 8.28
N ARG A 100 4.45 -8.40 7.45
CA ARG A 100 4.79 -9.53 6.58
C ARG A 100 5.88 -9.15 5.59
N ARG A 101 5.80 -7.95 5.01
CA ARG A 101 6.82 -7.42 4.09
C ARG A 101 8.19 -7.31 4.75
N LYS A 102 8.28 -6.72 5.94
CA LYS A 102 9.53 -6.66 6.72
C LYS A 102 10.16 -8.04 6.95
N ASN A 103 9.34 -9.02 7.31
CA ASN A 103 9.80 -10.38 7.50
C ASN A 103 10.23 -11.04 6.18
N PHE A 104 9.52 -10.76 5.10
CA PHE A 104 9.87 -11.23 3.77
C PHE A 104 11.24 -10.69 3.33
N LEU A 105 11.53 -9.41 3.53
CA LEU A 105 12.78 -8.78 3.12
C LEU A 105 14.01 -9.32 3.88
N LYS A 106 13.84 -9.82 5.11
CA LYS A 106 14.94 -10.34 5.94
C LYS A 106 15.40 -11.74 5.55
N LYS A 107 14.60 -12.50 4.82
CA LYS A 107 14.90 -13.90 4.50
C LYS A 107 15.81 -14.02 3.27
N LYS A 108 16.66 -15.02 3.28
CA LYS A 108 17.62 -15.31 2.19
C LYS A 108 16.91 -15.90 0.96
N TRP A 109 17.49 -15.66 -0.19
CA TRP A 109 17.15 -16.26 -1.46
C TRP A 109 18.17 -17.34 -1.81
N ASN A 110 17.71 -18.44 -2.39
CA ASN A 110 18.58 -19.52 -2.84
C ASN A 110 18.86 -19.38 -4.33
N GLU A 111 20.14 -19.34 -4.70
CA GLU A 111 20.52 -19.40 -6.10
C GLU A 111 20.25 -20.80 -6.66
N VAL A 112 19.65 -20.86 -7.83
CA VAL A 112 19.30 -22.10 -8.54
C VAL A 112 19.90 -22.06 -9.95
N ALA A 113 19.84 -23.21 -10.65
CA ALA A 113 20.33 -23.29 -12.03
C ALA A 113 19.67 -22.21 -12.92
N PRO A 114 20.43 -21.38 -13.61
CA PRO A 114 19.90 -20.31 -14.45
C PRO A 114 19.17 -20.87 -15.65
N MET A 115 17.90 -20.50 -15.81
CA MET A 115 17.05 -20.91 -16.93
C MET A 115 17.13 -19.86 -18.06
N GLY A 116 18.28 -19.81 -18.78
CA GLY A 116 18.50 -18.79 -19.81
C GLY A 116 18.87 -17.40 -19.31
N ALA A 117 18.99 -17.22 -18.02
CA ALA A 117 19.46 -15.99 -17.37
C ALA A 117 20.93 -16.10 -16.96
N LEU A 118 21.57 -15.03 -16.49
CA LEU A 118 22.89 -15.08 -15.86
C LEU A 118 22.82 -15.70 -14.46
N HIS A 119 21.83 -15.27 -13.69
CA HIS A 119 21.55 -15.77 -12.35
C HIS A 119 20.04 -15.93 -12.15
N THR A 120 19.65 -16.94 -11.39
CA THR A 120 18.25 -17.14 -10.98
C THR A 120 18.21 -17.48 -9.49
N TYR A 121 17.36 -16.77 -8.76
CA TYR A 121 17.16 -16.95 -7.33
C TYR A 121 15.72 -17.42 -7.08
N ARG A 122 15.58 -18.37 -6.15
CA ARG A 122 14.30 -18.96 -5.80
C ARG A 122 13.98 -18.79 -4.32
N ARG A 123 12.71 -18.60 -4.05
CA ARG A 123 12.14 -18.63 -2.70
C ARG A 123 10.70 -19.11 -2.73
N VAL A 124 10.22 -19.63 -1.59
CA VAL A 124 8.81 -19.97 -1.38
C VAL A 124 8.23 -19.05 -0.32
N TYR A 125 7.07 -18.49 -0.58
CA TYR A 125 6.30 -17.68 0.36
C TYR A 125 4.84 -18.16 0.40
N LYS A 126 4.36 -18.61 1.55
CA LYS A 126 3.00 -19.16 1.73
C LYS A 126 2.63 -20.21 0.67
N GLY A 127 3.55 -21.11 0.34
CA GLY A 127 3.36 -22.15 -0.68
C GLY A 127 3.54 -21.66 -2.12
N ILE A 128 3.74 -20.37 -2.36
CA ILE A 128 3.95 -19.81 -3.69
C ILE A 128 5.45 -19.78 -4.00
N GLY A 129 5.85 -20.43 -5.10
CA GLY A 129 7.21 -20.34 -5.63
C GLY A 129 7.45 -18.99 -6.31
N ILE A 130 8.56 -18.36 -5.99
CA ILE A 130 8.97 -17.07 -6.57
C ILE A 130 10.35 -17.23 -7.17
N LEU A 131 10.55 -16.67 -8.38
CA LEU A 131 11.84 -16.61 -9.07
C LEU A 131 12.20 -15.16 -9.35
N ILE A 132 13.47 -14.83 -9.14
CA ILE A 132 14.09 -13.59 -9.63
C ILE A 132 15.21 -13.99 -10.57
N SER A 133 15.08 -13.63 -11.82
CA SER A 133 16.08 -13.89 -12.86
C SER A 133 16.75 -12.61 -13.31
N ILE A 134 18.10 -12.67 -13.45
CA ILE A 134 18.92 -11.55 -13.88
C ILE A 134 19.50 -11.87 -15.24
N TYR A 135 19.23 -11.03 -16.22
CA TYR A 135 19.67 -11.16 -17.61
C TYR A 135 20.80 -10.17 -17.95
N PRO A 136 21.50 -10.35 -19.07
CA PRO A 136 22.49 -9.39 -19.53
C PRO A 136 21.95 -7.95 -19.60
N GLY A 137 22.79 -6.98 -19.27
CA GLY A 137 22.39 -5.57 -19.21
C GLY A 137 21.62 -5.19 -17.94
N ASN A 138 21.83 -5.95 -16.85
CA ASN A 138 21.20 -5.70 -15.54
C ASN A 138 19.66 -5.67 -15.59
N ARG A 139 19.08 -6.54 -16.42
CA ARG A 139 17.63 -6.69 -16.55
C ARG A 139 17.12 -7.75 -15.59
N TYR A 140 16.07 -7.43 -14.88
CA TYR A 140 15.43 -8.30 -13.88
C TYR A 140 14.04 -8.74 -14.35
N LEU A 141 13.73 -10.01 -14.12
CA LEU A 141 12.39 -10.55 -14.26
C LEU A 141 12.01 -11.26 -12.97
N VAL A 142 10.88 -10.90 -12.42
CA VAL A 142 10.29 -11.51 -11.22
C VAL A 142 9.07 -12.31 -11.62
N ILE A 143 9.00 -13.57 -11.19
CA ILE A 143 7.89 -14.50 -11.49
C ILE A 143 7.35 -15.01 -10.16
N GLY A 144 6.04 -14.97 -9.99
CA GLY A 144 5.35 -15.52 -8.83
C GLY A 144 3.85 -15.41 -8.96
N ASN A 145 3.10 -16.28 -8.28
CA ASN A 145 1.64 -16.24 -8.27
C ASN A 145 1.00 -16.21 -9.68
N HIS A 146 1.52 -17.02 -10.63
CA HIS A 146 1.08 -17.07 -12.03
C HIS A 146 1.23 -15.74 -12.80
N SER A 147 2.03 -14.82 -12.30
CA SER A 147 2.31 -13.51 -12.90
C SER A 147 3.82 -13.26 -12.99
N SER A 148 4.19 -12.32 -13.83
CA SER A 148 5.57 -11.86 -13.94
C SER A 148 5.64 -10.34 -14.09
N THR A 149 6.75 -9.75 -13.66
CA THR A 149 7.00 -8.32 -13.83
C THR A 149 8.49 -8.02 -13.98
N ASP A 150 8.81 -7.05 -14.80
CA ASP A 150 10.11 -6.41 -14.91
C ASP A 150 10.11 -4.98 -14.34
N LYS A 151 8.97 -4.59 -13.72
CA LYS A 151 8.74 -3.25 -13.17
C LYS A 151 8.36 -3.29 -11.71
N TYR A 152 8.75 -2.24 -11.01
CA TYR A 152 8.31 -1.91 -9.66
C TYR A 152 7.87 -0.45 -9.59
N LYS A 153 6.64 -0.21 -9.14
CA LYS A 153 6.03 1.16 -9.08
C LYS A 153 6.19 1.93 -10.41
N GLY A 154 5.95 1.24 -11.53
CA GLY A 154 6.00 1.81 -12.88
C GLY A 154 7.39 1.96 -13.51
N SER A 155 8.47 1.75 -12.76
CA SER A 155 9.86 1.83 -13.24
C SER A 155 10.49 0.46 -13.44
N LEU A 156 11.38 0.32 -14.43
CA LEU A 156 12.13 -0.92 -14.64
C LEU A 156 12.94 -1.29 -13.40
N ILE A 157 12.94 -2.56 -13.06
CA ILE A 157 13.74 -3.10 -11.97
C ILE A 157 15.21 -3.10 -12.38
N ASN A 158 16.06 -2.45 -11.59
CA ASN A 158 17.49 -2.27 -11.86
C ASN A 158 18.39 -2.76 -10.72
N SER A 159 17.83 -3.36 -9.68
CA SER A 159 18.58 -3.90 -8.55
C SER A 159 17.88 -5.13 -7.97
N PHE A 160 18.65 -6.01 -7.33
CA PHE A 160 18.09 -7.18 -6.64
C PHE A 160 17.13 -6.77 -5.51
N ARG A 161 17.46 -5.72 -4.77
CA ARG A 161 16.59 -5.18 -3.71
C ARG A 161 15.22 -4.78 -4.24
N THR A 162 15.18 -4.05 -5.35
CA THR A 162 13.92 -3.65 -6.00
C THR A 162 13.17 -4.86 -6.55
N ALA A 163 13.88 -5.87 -7.07
CA ALA A 163 13.28 -7.13 -7.51
C ALA A 163 12.59 -7.87 -6.34
N VAL A 164 13.20 -7.85 -5.16
CA VAL A 164 12.60 -8.44 -3.94
C VAL A 164 11.34 -7.69 -3.52
N TYR A 165 11.30 -6.36 -3.65
CA TYR A 165 10.08 -5.57 -3.41
C TYR A 165 8.96 -5.95 -4.37
N ALA A 166 9.27 -6.03 -5.67
CA ALA A 166 8.32 -6.47 -6.69
C ALA A 166 7.83 -7.90 -6.45
N ALA A 167 8.72 -8.79 -6.01
CA ALA A 167 8.38 -10.17 -5.66
C ALA A 167 7.35 -10.24 -4.53
N PHE A 168 7.50 -9.42 -3.49
CA PHE A 168 6.52 -9.36 -2.42
C PHE A 168 5.16 -8.86 -2.91
N ASP A 169 5.14 -7.82 -3.73
CA ASP A 169 3.88 -7.27 -4.27
C ASP A 169 3.14 -8.26 -5.17
N LEU A 170 3.86 -9.12 -5.90
CA LEU A 170 3.22 -10.19 -6.69
C LEU A 170 2.50 -11.24 -5.83
N VAL A 171 3.05 -11.57 -4.66
CA VAL A 171 2.52 -12.66 -3.82
C VAL A 171 1.64 -12.19 -2.65
N ASP A 172 1.71 -10.93 -2.30
CA ASP A 172 0.91 -10.29 -1.24
C ASP A 172 0.47 -8.88 -1.69
N PRO A 173 -0.35 -8.77 -2.75
CA PRO A 173 -0.74 -7.49 -3.34
C PRO A 173 -1.65 -6.68 -2.43
N VAL A 174 -1.54 -5.34 -2.50
CA VAL A 174 -2.33 -4.39 -1.71
C VAL A 174 -3.82 -4.44 -2.08
N GLU A 175 -4.16 -4.75 -3.32
CA GLU A 175 -5.53 -4.83 -3.82
C GLU A 175 -6.42 -5.80 -3.05
N LYS A 176 -5.85 -6.76 -2.34
CA LYS A 176 -6.58 -7.66 -1.43
C LYS A 176 -7.08 -6.99 -0.15
N ILE A 177 -6.69 -5.74 0.10
CA ILE A 177 -7.03 -4.99 1.32
C ILE A 177 -8.19 -4.01 1.07
N LEU A 178 -8.46 -3.67 -0.17
CA LEU A 178 -9.48 -2.68 -0.59
C LEU A 178 -10.88 -3.25 -0.69
#